data_dfcf53b0d2f4e6b67a0590f6dade9369
#
_entry.id   dfcf53b0d2f4e6b67a0590f6dade9369
#
_cell.length_a   1.000
_cell.length_b   1.000
_cell.length_c   1.000
_cell.angle_alpha   90.00
_cell.angle_beta   90.00
_cell.angle_gamma   90.00
#
_symmetry.space_group_name_H-M   'P 1'
#
loop_
_entity.id
_entity.type
_entity.pdbx_description
1 polymer ?
#
loop_
_entity_poly.entity_id
_entity_poly.type
_entity_poly.pdbx_seq_one_letter_code
_entity_poly.pdbx_strand_id
1 'polypeptide(L)' 'MAVTSTYTVTGMTCSHCVQAVTGELTALPGVAEVQVDLASGAVTVTSETPLAADDVRAAVDEAGYELANA' A
#
# COMPACT_ATOMS: atom_id res chain seq x y z
N MET A 1 4.21 -0.78 19.36
CA MET A 1 5.35 -1.08 18.46
C MET A 1 4.86 -1.06 17.02
N ALA A 2 5.70 -0.55 16.14
CA ALA A 2 5.32 -0.48 14.73
C ALA A 2 5.44 -1.85 14.05
N VAL A 3 4.50 -2.13 13.16
CA VAL A 3 4.49 -3.35 12.35
C VAL A 3 4.79 -2.96 10.91
N THR A 4 5.75 -3.62 10.29
CA THR A 4 6.11 -3.37 8.89
C THR A 4 5.67 -4.56 8.04
N SER A 5 4.92 -4.27 6.98
CA SER A 5 4.44 -5.28 6.05
C SER A 5 4.75 -4.87 4.63
N THR A 6 5.08 -5.82 3.78
CA THR A 6 5.40 -5.56 2.38
C THR A 6 4.38 -6.27 1.48
N TYR A 7 3.89 -5.52 0.50
CA TYR A 7 2.91 -6.01 -0.48
C TYR A 7 3.43 -5.74 -1.88
N THR A 8 2.91 -6.46 -2.86
CA THR A 8 3.19 -6.21 -4.26
C THR A 8 1.93 -5.69 -4.93
N VAL A 9 2.05 -4.53 -5.58
CA VAL A 9 0.94 -3.89 -6.28
C VAL A 9 1.26 -3.88 -7.78
N THR A 10 0.33 -4.36 -8.59
CA THR A 10 0.49 -4.40 -10.04
C THR A 10 -0.23 -3.23 -10.69
N GLY A 11 0.21 -2.86 -11.87
CA GLY A 11 -0.42 -1.81 -12.67
C GLY A 11 0.12 -0.41 -12.45
N MET A 12 1.03 -0.22 -11.50
CA MET A 12 1.68 1.08 -11.31
C MET A 12 2.72 1.31 -12.41
N THR A 13 2.58 2.42 -13.14
CA THR A 13 3.46 2.71 -14.27
C THR A 13 4.15 4.07 -14.18
N CYS A 14 3.77 4.91 -13.22
CA CYS A 14 4.33 6.26 -13.09
C CYS A 14 4.19 6.76 -11.66
N SER A 15 4.78 7.93 -11.40
CA SER A 15 4.75 8.52 -10.06
C SER A 15 3.34 8.89 -9.58
N HIS A 16 2.43 9.21 -10.50
CA HIS A 16 1.04 9.47 -10.13
C HIS A 16 0.38 8.22 -9.56
N CYS A 17 0.72 7.06 -10.08
CA CYS A 17 0.23 5.79 -9.56
C CYS A 17 0.71 5.58 -8.14
N VAL A 18 1.99 5.85 -7.89
CA VAL A 18 2.59 5.76 -6.56
C VAL A 18 1.87 6.68 -5.58
N GLN A 19 1.57 7.91 -5.99
CA GLN A 19 0.88 8.87 -5.14
C GLN A 19 -0.54 8.41 -4.80
N ALA A 20 -1.25 7.84 -5.75
CA ALA A 20 -2.60 7.34 -5.53
C ALA A 20 -2.62 6.20 -4.51
N VAL A 21 -1.73 5.23 -4.68
CA VAL A 21 -1.63 4.09 -3.75
C VAL A 21 -1.19 4.56 -2.36
N THR A 22 -0.19 5.43 -2.30
CA THR A 22 0.30 5.98 -1.04
C THR A 22 -0.80 6.73 -0.30
N GLY A 23 -1.58 7.54 -1.02
CA GLY A 23 -2.67 8.31 -0.42
C GLY A 23 -3.73 7.41 0.18
N GLU A 24 -4.15 6.37 -0.53
CA GLU A 24 -5.17 5.45 -0.04
C GLU A 24 -4.67 4.64 1.16
N LEU A 25 -3.44 4.15 1.11
CA LEU A 25 -2.89 3.38 2.23
C LEU A 25 -2.65 4.26 3.46
N THR A 26 -2.19 5.49 3.27
CA THR A 26 -1.97 6.42 4.38
C THR A 26 -3.28 6.76 5.10
N ALA A 27 -4.40 6.70 4.40
CA ALA A 27 -5.72 6.97 4.97
C ALA A 27 -6.21 5.85 5.89
N LEU A 28 -5.60 4.67 5.87
CA LEU A 28 -6.00 3.58 6.75
C LEU A 28 -5.61 3.89 8.20
N PRO A 29 -6.50 3.58 9.17
CA PRO A 29 -6.22 3.84 10.58
C PRO A 29 -4.93 3.14 11.04
N GLY A 30 -4.08 3.86 11.75
CA GLY A 30 -2.86 3.31 12.33
C GLY A 30 -1.66 3.29 11.39
N VAL A 31 -1.80 3.66 10.14
CA VAL A 31 -0.68 3.72 9.20
C VAL A 31 0.22 4.91 9.53
N ALA A 32 1.50 4.63 9.77
CA ALA A 32 2.49 5.66 10.09
C ALA A 32 3.30 6.06 8.87
N GLU A 33 3.63 5.11 7.99
CA GLU A 33 4.49 5.37 6.84
C GLU A 33 4.18 4.39 5.71
N VAL A 34 4.29 4.87 4.49
CA VAL A 34 4.14 4.06 3.28
C VAL A 34 5.31 4.38 2.35
N GLN A 35 6.01 3.36 1.88
CA GLN A 35 7.08 3.49 0.91
C GLN A 35 6.77 2.61 -0.29
N VAL A 36 6.91 3.16 -1.49
CA VAL A 36 6.60 2.45 -2.73
C VAL A 36 7.82 2.44 -3.62
N ASP A 37 8.18 1.26 -4.12
CA ASP A 37 9.21 1.08 -5.13
C ASP A 37 8.50 0.83 -6.47
N LEU A 38 8.48 1.83 -7.33
CA LEU A 38 7.79 1.75 -8.61
C LEU A 38 8.39 0.66 -9.50
N ALA A 39 9.70 0.47 -9.47
CA ALA A 39 10.37 -0.47 -10.35
C ALA A 39 9.95 -1.92 -10.09
N SER A 40 9.75 -2.29 -8.84
CA SER A 40 9.38 -3.66 -8.46
C SER A 40 7.89 -3.81 -8.13
N GLY A 41 7.19 -2.70 -7.90
CA GLY A 41 5.82 -2.72 -7.41
C GLY A 41 5.71 -3.02 -5.91
N ALA A 42 6.84 -3.06 -5.20
CA ALA A 42 6.84 -3.34 -3.77
C ALA A 42 6.33 -2.15 -2.97
N VAL A 43 5.41 -2.40 -2.05
CA VAL A 43 4.85 -1.38 -1.17
C VAL A 43 5.09 -1.83 0.27
N THR A 44 5.83 -1.02 1.01
CA THR A 44 6.12 -1.28 2.41
C THR A 44 5.30 -0.35 3.28
N VAL A 45 4.50 -0.91 4.17
CA VAL A 45 3.61 -0.15 5.05
C VAL A 45 4.04 -0.37 6.50
N THR A 46 4.28 0.72 7.20
CA THR A 46 4.55 0.71 8.64
C THR A 46 3.33 1.22 9.37
N SER A 47 2.82 0.45 10.31
CA SER A 47 1.61 0.80 11.06
C SER A 47 1.77 0.51 12.54
N GLU A 48 0.93 1.15 13.35
CA GLU A 48 0.93 0.94 14.81
C GLU A 48 0.48 -0.47 15.17
N THR A 49 -0.46 -1.02 14.40
CA THR A 49 -1.02 -2.34 14.61
C THR A 49 -1.04 -3.09 13.28
N PRO A 50 -1.07 -4.43 13.31
CA PRO A 50 -1.18 -5.20 12.07
C PRO A 50 -2.42 -4.80 11.28
N LEU A 51 -2.24 -4.61 9.96
CA LEU A 51 -3.35 -4.29 9.06
C LEU A 51 -3.97 -5.56 8.54
N ALA A 52 -5.30 -5.57 8.41
CA ALA A 52 -5.99 -6.67 7.74
C ALA A 52 -5.69 -6.63 6.25
N ALA A 53 -5.43 -7.79 5.65
CA ALA A 53 -5.14 -7.88 4.21
C ALA A 53 -6.30 -7.31 3.38
N ASP A 54 -7.54 -7.51 3.84
CA ASP A 54 -8.71 -6.98 3.13
C ASP A 54 -8.73 -5.46 3.11
N ASP A 55 -8.27 -4.80 4.18
CA ASP A 55 -8.21 -3.34 4.23
C ASP A 55 -7.17 -2.80 3.26
N VAL A 56 -6.01 -3.47 3.17
CA VAL A 56 -4.96 -3.09 2.23
C VAL A 56 -5.44 -3.30 0.80
N ARG A 57 -6.08 -4.43 0.54
CA ARG A 57 -6.63 -4.71 -0.79
C ARG A 57 -7.66 -3.67 -1.20
N ALA A 58 -8.57 -3.32 -0.29
CA ALA A 58 -9.59 -2.32 -0.57
C ALA A 58 -8.97 -0.96 -0.89
N ALA A 59 -7.92 -0.57 -0.17
CA ALA A 59 -7.22 0.68 -0.43
C ALA A 59 -6.55 0.69 -1.81
N VAL A 60 -5.89 -0.42 -2.17
CA VAL A 60 -5.25 -0.55 -3.47
C VAL A 60 -6.29 -0.54 -4.59
N ASP A 61 -7.42 -1.25 -4.40
CA ASP A 61 -8.51 -1.26 -5.37
C ASP A 61 -9.10 0.14 -5.55
N GLU A 62 -9.27 0.89 -4.46
CA GLU A 62 -9.79 2.25 -4.51
C GLU A 62 -8.86 3.17 -5.30
N ALA A 63 -7.57 2.94 -5.22
CA ALA A 63 -6.60 3.68 -6.01
C ALA A 63 -6.62 3.30 -7.50
N GLY A 64 -7.30 2.21 -7.85
CA GLY A 64 -7.41 1.75 -9.23
C GLY A 64 -6.37 0.71 -9.64
N TYR A 65 -5.72 0.06 -8.70
CA TYR A 65 -4.67 -0.92 -8.95
C TYR A 65 -5.03 -2.26 -8.32
N GLU A 66 -4.13 -3.22 -8.38
CA GLU A 66 -4.40 -4.57 -7.91
C GLU A 66 -3.29 -5.05 -6.98
N LEU A 67 -3.70 -5.67 -5.88
CA LEU A 67 -2.78 -6.28 -4.93
C LEU A 67 -2.47 -7.70 -5.40
N ALA A 68 -1.19 -7.96 -5.67
CA ALA A 68 -0.78 -9.25 -6.24
C ALA A 68 -0.62 -10.33 -5.17
N ASN A 69 -0.25 -9.94 -3.93
CA ASN A 69 -0.06 -10.87 -2.83
C ASN A 69 -0.80 -10.38 -1.59
N ALA A 70 -1.93 -10.92 -1.35
CA ALA A 70 -2.71 -10.53 -0.17
C ALA A 70 -2.84 -11.69 0.81
#